data_829efdfe94a2a4f50d2c867750526a37
#
_entry.id   829efdfe94a2a4f50d2c867750526a37
#
_cell.length_a   1.000
_cell.length_b   1.000
_cell.length_c   1.000
_cell.angle_alpha   90.00
_cell.angle_beta   90.00
_cell.angle_gamma   90.00
#
_symmetry.space_group_name_H-M   'P 1'
#
loop_
_entity.id
_entity.type
_entity.pdbx_description
1 polymer ?
#
loop_
_entity_poly.entity_id
_entity_poly.type
_entity_poly.pdbx_seq_one_letter_code
_entity_poly.pdbx_strand_id
1 'polypeptide(L)'
;MADSRDLLALERTREYTGRYHVLGGLISPMDGIGPEMLQITSLVQRVEQDSIEEVILALTPSVEGDTTSLYLARLLKPFTQVSRIAYGLPVGSELEYADDVTLSRALEGRRAVE
;
A
#
# COMPACT_ATOMS: atom_id res chain seq x y z
N MET A 1 0.92 1.86 -5.51
CA MET A 1 0.11 3.02 -5.10
C MET A 1 -1.08 3.23 -6.01
N ALA A 2 -2.10 3.93 -5.52
CA ALA A 2 -3.34 4.10 -6.29
C ALA A 2 -3.21 5.12 -7.43
N ASP A 3 -2.61 6.27 -7.18
CA ASP A 3 -2.49 7.30 -8.22
C ASP A 3 -1.16 8.05 -8.17
N SER A 4 -0.94 8.91 -9.16
CA SER A 4 0.32 9.63 -9.31
C SER A 4 0.57 10.71 -8.23
N ARG A 5 -0.46 11.15 -7.55
CA ARG A 5 -0.29 12.11 -6.43
C ARG A 5 0.41 11.44 -5.25
N ASP A 6 0.13 10.14 -5.03
CA ASP A 6 0.81 9.36 -4.01
C ASP A 6 2.30 9.22 -4.33
N LEU A 7 2.62 9.07 -5.60
CA LEU A 7 4.01 8.99 -6.05
C LEU A 7 4.76 10.27 -5.69
N LEU A 8 4.17 11.42 -5.95
CA LEU A 8 4.80 12.71 -5.63
C LEU A 8 5.03 12.86 -4.13
N ALA A 9 4.08 12.40 -3.31
CA ALA A 9 4.21 12.45 -1.86
C ALA A 9 5.39 11.59 -1.38
N LEU A 10 5.54 10.38 -1.92
CA LEU A 10 6.65 9.49 -1.57
C LEU A 10 7.99 10.03 -2.05
N GLU A 11 8.04 10.61 -3.25
CA GLU A 11 9.27 11.19 -3.78
C GLU A 11 9.79 12.35 -2.92
N ARG A 12 8.90 13.14 -2.33
CA ARG A 12 9.29 14.25 -1.46
C ARG A 12 10.07 13.79 -0.22
N THR A 13 9.89 12.55 0.21
CA THR A 13 10.60 12.03 1.38
C THR A 13 12.08 11.80 1.10
N ARG A 14 12.46 11.54 -0.13
CA ARG A 14 13.81 11.16 -0.57
C ARG A 14 14.35 9.90 0.11
N GLU A 15 13.46 9.10 0.70
CA GLU A 15 13.82 7.86 1.42
C GLU A 15 13.74 6.63 0.53
N TYR A 16 13.14 6.76 -0.65
CA TYR A 16 12.92 5.63 -1.55
C TYR A 16 13.62 5.87 -2.89
N THR A 17 14.43 4.90 -3.30
CA THR A 17 15.20 4.97 -4.54
C THR A 17 14.76 3.93 -5.57
N GLY A 18 13.74 3.12 -5.27
CA GLY A 18 13.25 2.09 -6.16
C GLY A 18 12.34 2.62 -7.26
N ARG A 19 11.62 1.68 -7.88
CA ARG A 19 10.66 2.00 -8.95
C ARG A 19 9.26 2.12 -8.38
N TYR A 20 8.40 2.75 -9.16
CA TYR A 20 7.00 2.93 -8.80
C TYR A 20 6.09 2.22 -9.79
N HIS A 21 4.93 1.80 -9.31
CA HIS A 21 3.86 1.28 -10.12
C HIS A 21 2.54 1.92 -9.66
N VAL A 22 1.87 2.61 -10.58
CA VAL A 22 0.60 3.27 -10.31
C VAL A 22 -0.53 2.39 -10.82
N LEU A 23 -1.44 2.00 -9.92
CA LEU A 23 -2.56 1.11 -10.25
C LEU A 23 -3.66 1.81 -11.04
N GLY A 24 -3.84 3.09 -10.83
CA GLY A 24 -4.93 3.86 -11.44
C GLY A 24 -6.22 3.87 -10.63
N GLY A 25 -6.19 3.34 -9.41
CA GLY A 25 -7.34 3.30 -8.51
C GLY A 25 -7.24 2.16 -7.51
N LEU A 26 -8.34 1.89 -6.83
CA LEU A 26 -8.47 0.80 -5.86
C LEU A 26 -9.65 -0.09 -6.24
N ILE A 27 -9.59 -1.36 -5.85
CA ILE A 27 -10.72 -2.29 -6.04
C ILE A 27 -11.88 -1.79 -5.18
N SER A 28 -13.03 -1.57 -5.79
CA SER A 28 -14.23 -1.11 -5.12
C SER A 28 -15.46 -1.78 -5.72
N PRO A 29 -15.91 -2.90 -5.13
CA PRO A 29 -17.09 -3.59 -5.65
C PRO A 29 -18.34 -2.71 -5.67
N MET A 30 -18.48 -1.82 -4.69
CA MET A 30 -19.64 -0.92 -4.62
C MET A 30 -19.67 0.08 -5.77
N ASP A 31 -18.51 0.48 -6.28
CA ASP A 31 -18.39 1.40 -7.40
C ASP A 31 -18.19 0.66 -8.73
N GLY A 32 -18.28 -0.65 -8.73
CA GLY A 32 -18.11 -1.48 -9.92
C GLY A 32 -16.68 -1.56 -10.43
N ILE A 33 -15.69 -1.26 -9.59
CA ILE A 33 -14.29 -1.30 -9.98
C ILE A 33 -13.66 -2.63 -9.56
N GLY A 34 -13.38 -3.48 -10.53
CA GLY A 34 -12.71 -4.75 -10.32
C GLY A 34 -11.23 -4.68 -10.71
N PRO A 35 -10.49 -5.77 -10.44
CA PRO A 35 -9.04 -5.81 -10.74
C PRO A 35 -8.71 -5.57 -12.22
N GLU A 36 -9.57 -5.98 -13.12
CA GLU A 36 -9.37 -5.86 -14.56
C GLU A 36 -9.37 -4.40 -15.05
N MET A 37 -9.92 -3.49 -14.25
CA MET A 37 -9.95 -2.06 -14.56
C MET A 37 -8.69 -1.33 -14.11
N LEU A 38 -7.81 -2.01 -13.38
CA LEU A 38 -6.60 -1.44 -12.80
C LEU A 38 -5.36 -2.02 -13.47
N GLN A 39 -4.21 -1.38 -13.23
CA GLN A 39 -2.93 -1.83 -13.79
C GLN A 39 -2.32 -2.97 -12.97
N ILE A 40 -3.09 -4.02 -12.72
CA ILE A 40 -2.65 -5.17 -11.92
C ILE A 40 -1.93 -6.19 -12.79
N THR A 41 -2.46 -6.49 -13.97
CA THR A 41 -1.80 -7.42 -14.89
C THR A 41 -0.40 -6.92 -15.27
N SER A 42 -0.26 -5.62 -15.54
CA SER A 42 1.04 -5.03 -15.87
C SER A 42 2.00 -5.09 -14.67
N LEU A 43 1.50 -4.97 -13.44
CA LEU A 43 2.31 -5.13 -12.24
C LEU A 43 2.87 -6.55 -12.14
N VAL A 44 2.04 -7.56 -12.32
CA VAL A 44 2.45 -8.96 -12.27
C VAL A 44 3.52 -9.22 -13.34
N GLN A 45 3.33 -8.71 -14.54
CA GLN A 45 4.28 -8.86 -15.63
C GLN A 45 5.64 -8.23 -15.27
N ARG A 46 5.63 -7.03 -14.70
CA ARG A 46 6.87 -6.35 -14.27
C ARG A 46 7.59 -7.15 -13.20
N VAL A 47 6.86 -7.68 -12.23
CA VAL A 47 7.45 -8.47 -11.14
C VAL A 47 8.15 -9.72 -11.70
N GLU A 48 7.50 -10.42 -12.62
CA GLU A 48 8.08 -11.63 -13.23
C GLU A 48 9.27 -11.32 -14.15
N GLN A 49 9.13 -10.32 -15.01
CA GLN A 49 10.13 -10.01 -16.02
C GLN A 49 11.38 -9.35 -15.45
N ASP A 50 11.21 -8.48 -14.45
CA ASP A 50 12.30 -7.67 -13.92
C ASP A 50 12.89 -8.28 -12.64
N SER A 51 12.48 -9.47 -12.25
CA SER A 51 12.97 -10.18 -11.05
C SER A 51 12.92 -9.28 -9.81
N ILE A 52 11.76 -8.66 -9.58
CA ILE A 52 11.57 -7.76 -8.44
C ILE A 52 11.64 -8.54 -7.13
N GLU A 53 12.48 -8.09 -6.21
CA GLU A 53 12.72 -8.77 -4.93
C GLU A 53 11.66 -8.44 -3.89
N GLU A 54 11.09 -7.24 -3.95
CA GLU A 54 10.08 -6.80 -3.00
C GLU A 54 9.10 -5.85 -3.66
N VAL A 55 7.81 -6.01 -3.35
CA VAL A 55 6.76 -5.05 -3.70
C VAL A 55 6.23 -4.45 -2.41
N ILE A 56 6.30 -3.13 -2.31
CA ILE A 56 5.79 -2.39 -1.16
C ILE A 56 4.42 -1.81 -1.53
N LEU A 57 3.40 -2.23 -0.81
CA LEU A 57 2.03 -1.75 -1.03
C LEU A 57 1.84 -0.44 -0.28
N ALA A 58 1.77 0.66 -1.02
CA ALA A 58 1.61 2.00 -0.46
C ALA A 58 0.21 2.52 -0.81
N LEU A 59 -0.81 1.88 -0.23
CA LEU A 59 -2.21 2.21 -0.50
C LEU A 59 -2.81 2.93 0.70
N THR A 60 -3.82 3.76 0.43
CA THR A 60 -4.54 4.49 1.48
C THR A 60 -5.16 3.50 2.47
N PRO A 61 -5.02 3.73 3.79
CA PRO A 61 -5.64 2.87 4.80
C PRO A 61 -7.15 3.10 4.85
N SER A 62 -7.87 2.31 4.06
CA SER A 62 -9.32 2.35 3.90
C SER A 62 -9.82 0.94 3.61
N VAL A 63 -11.14 0.75 3.57
CA VAL A 63 -11.71 -0.56 3.22
C VAL A 63 -11.24 -0.97 1.83
N GLU A 64 -11.30 -0.07 0.86
CA GLU A 64 -10.86 -0.33 -0.52
C GLU A 64 -9.36 -0.57 -0.59
N GLY A 65 -8.57 0.20 0.15
CA GLY A 65 -7.13 0.02 0.22
C GLY A 65 -6.75 -1.33 0.82
N ASP A 66 -7.41 -1.74 1.89
CA ASP A 66 -7.16 -3.03 2.54
C ASP A 66 -7.57 -4.19 1.62
N THR A 67 -8.72 -4.08 0.95
CA THR A 67 -9.19 -5.08 0.00
C THR A 67 -8.19 -5.24 -1.15
N THR A 68 -7.74 -4.14 -1.71
CA THR A 68 -6.77 -4.14 -2.80
C THR A 68 -5.44 -4.73 -2.34
N SER A 69 -4.96 -4.34 -1.15
CA SER A 69 -3.72 -4.86 -0.58
C SER A 69 -3.77 -6.37 -0.38
N LEU A 70 -4.87 -6.88 0.15
CA LEU A 70 -5.04 -8.32 0.36
C LEU A 70 -5.04 -9.08 -0.97
N TYR A 71 -5.75 -8.56 -1.97
CA TYR A 71 -5.78 -9.15 -3.31
C TYR A 71 -4.39 -9.21 -3.92
N LEU A 72 -3.66 -8.09 -3.90
CA LEU A 72 -2.32 -8.00 -4.46
C LEU A 72 -1.33 -8.91 -3.73
N ALA A 73 -1.42 -8.97 -2.40
CA ALA A 73 -0.54 -9.83 -1.61
C ALA A 73 -0.72 -11.29 -2.00
N ARG A 74 -1.94 -11.76 -2.14
CA ARG A 74 -2.21 -13.15 -2.54
C ARG A 74 -1.72 -13.44 -3.96
N LEU A 75 -1.85 -12.48 -4.85
CA LEU A 75 -1.45 -12.62 -6.23
C LEU A 75 0.08 -12.62 -6.40
N LEU A 76 0.78 -11.81 -5.63
CA LEU A 76 2.21 -11.57 -5.80
C LEU A 76 3.13 -12.43 -4.92
N LYS A 77 2.62 -12.94 -3.79
CA LYS A 77 3.44 -13.75 -2.88
C LYS A 77 4.21 -14.90 -3.52
N PRO A 78 3.66 -15.63 -4.51
CA PRO A 78 4.42 -16.70 -5.15
C PRO A 78 5.66 -16.21 -5.91
N PHE A 79 5.74 -14.92 -6.25
CA PHE A 79 6.77 -14.37 -7.11
C PHE A 79 7.76 -13.46 -6.40
N THR A 80 7.35 -12.83 -5.30
CA THR A 80 8.16 -11.81 -4.65
C THR A 80 7.73 -11.64 -3.18
N GLN A 81 8.57 -10.95 -2.42
CA GLN A 81 8.21 -10.55 -1.07
C GLN A 81 7.25 -9.37 -1.15
N VAL A 82 6.16 -9.43 -0.39
CA VAL A 82 5.16 -8.36 -0.37
C VAL A 82 5.10 -7.75 1.02
N SER A 83 5.26 -6.45 1.10
CA SER A 83 5.16 -5.69 2.33
C SER A 83 4.17 -4.55 2.15
N ARG A 84 3.81 -3.92 3.25
CA ARG A 84 2.86 -2.81 3.27
C ARG A 84 3.43 -1.70 4.14
N ILE A 85 3.22 -0.43 3.73
CA ILE A 85 3.65 0.69 4.55
C ILE A 85 2.94 0.64 5.90
N ALA A 86 3.62 1.08 6.95
CA ALA A 86 3.09 1.05 8.30
C ALA A 86 1.94 2.04 8.46
N TYR A 87 0.95 1.66 9.27
CA TYR A 87 -0.10 2.55 9.72
C TYR A 87 0.28 3.09 11.08
N GLY A 88 -0.07 4.34 11.35
CA GLY A 88 0.27 4.89 12.65
C GLY A 88 -0.20 6.31 12.87
N LEU A 89 0.28 6.85 13.97
CA LEU A 89 -0.06 8.20 14.39
C LEU A 89 0.79 9.21 13.61
N PRO A 90 0.20 10.34 13.16
CA PRO A 90 0.99 11.40 12.54
C PRO A 90 2.00 11.98 13.53
N VAL A 91 3.17 12.36 13.02
CA VAL A 91 4.20 12.99 13.83
C VAL A 91 3.68 14.31 14.39
N GLY A 92 3.86 14.51 15.69
CA GLY A 92 3.44 15.73 16.37
C GLY A 92 1.99 15.76 16.80
N SER A 93 1.22 14.70 16.53
CA SER A 93 -0.18 14.63 16.96
C SER A 93 -0.29 14.19 18.43
N GLU A 94 -1.37 14.64 19.08
CA GLU A 94 -1.69 14.22 20.43
C GLU A 94 -2.44 12.89 20.41
N LEU A 95 -2.03 11.99 21.30
CA LEU A 95 -2.60 10.65 21.36
C LEU A 95 -4.11 10.68 21.65
N GLU A 96 -4.51 11.56 22.56
CA GLU A 96 -5.92 11.67 22.99
C GLU A 96 -6.87 12.14 21.88
N TYR A 97 -6.34 12.80 20.83
CA TYR A 97 -7.16 13.30 19.73
C TYR A 97 -7.18 12.37 18.52
N ALA A 98 -6.44 11.26 18.58
CA ALA A 98 -6.46 10.28 17.51
C ALA A 98 -7.79 9.50 17.52
N ASP A 99 -8.29 9.14 16.34
CA ASP A 99 -9.49 8.34 16.26
C ASP A 99 -9.22 6.88 16.64
N ASP A 100 -10.30 6.14 16.93
CA ASP A 100 -10.20 4.77 17.41
C ASP A 100 -9.57 3.83 16.39
N VAL A 101 -9.85 4.03 15.11
CA VAL A 101 -9.30 3.18 14.04
C VAL A 101 -7.79 3.40 13.93
N THR A 102 -7.34 4.65 13.96
CA THR A 102 -5.91 4.99 13.92
C THR A 102 -5.18 4.39 15.11
N LEU A 103 -5.74 4.53 16.32
CA LEU A 103 -5.14 3.97 17.53
C LEU A 103 -5.09 2.44 17.47
N SER A 104 -6.16 1.80 17.00
CA SER A 104 -6.21 0.35 16.86
C SER A 104 -5.13 -0.16 15.92
N ARG A 105 -4.96 0.49 14.75
CA ARG A 105 -3.93 0.11 13.79
C ARG A 105 -2.52 0.36 14.32
N ALA A 106 -2.33 1.44 15.09
CA ALA A 106 -1.05 1.72 15.73
C ALA A 106 -0.68 0.64 16.75
N LEU A 107 -1.66 0.18 17.53
CA LEU A 107 -1.47 -0.93 18.47
C LEU A 107 -1.13 -2.23 17.75
N GLU A 108 -1.85 -2.55 16.67
CA GLU A 108 -1.59 -3.75 15.87
C GLU A 108 -0.20 -3.73 15.26
N GLY A 109 0.27 -2.58 14.82
CA GLY A 109 1.55 -2.42 14.17
C GLY A 109 2.71 -2.12 15.12
N ARG A 110 2.50 -2.22 16.43
CA ARG A 110 3.53 -1.88 17.40
C ARG A 110 4.76 -2.76 17.23
N ARG A 111 5.92 -2.14 17.49
CA ARG A 111 7.19 -2.84 17.41
C ARG A 111 7.96 -2.68 18.71
N ALA A 112 8.85 -3.63 18.98
CA ALA A 112 9.71 -3.55 20.15
C ALA A 112 10.64 -2.33 20.04
N VAL A 113 10.86 -1.67 21.16
CA VAL A 113 11.87 -0.61 21.24
C VAL A 113 13.22 -1.27 21.41
N GLU A 114 14.16 -0.85 20.57
CA GLU A 114 15.52 -1.41 20.57
C GLU A 114 16.37 -0.88 21.73
#